data_88b75a3011ea5d7e84bc63f8090d3438
#
_entry.id   88b75a3011ea5d7e84bc63f8090d3438
#
_cell.length_a   1.000
_cell.length_b   1.000
_cell.length_c   1.000
_cell.angle_alpha   90.00
_cell.angle_beta   90.00
_cell.angle_gamma   90.00
#
_symmetry.space_group_name_H-M   'P 1'
#
loop_
_entity.id
_entity.type
_entity.pdbx_description
1 polymer ?
#
loop_
_entity_poly.entity_id
_entity_poly.type
_entity_poly.pdbx_seq_one_letter_code
_entity_poly.pdbx_strand_id
1 'polypeptide(L)'
;MLTTLPPLPIWRKLPLAAALVGQNVQQEQDRARLNENRAWIAEQLDAQARTLFSVCEQIEGEDGTALRAREAVCTAMPALRGRPDALSVCVLDGRLHIWLNVACESETKTARLETALGAAVGAKMECLRRGEEWMLFSEKPALRVAVGRACATAAGEQVSGDGSAWERLSAGKYLLAVSDGMGSGREANRESRAALELLLRALRAGYSRRDALRLVNGMLEACRGGETFATMDLCVAELDS
;
A
#
# COMPACT_ATOMS: atom_id res chain seq x y z
N MET A 1 38.04 36.68 31.74
CA MET A 1 37.41 37.68 30.82
C MET A 1 37.06 36.94 29.53
N LEU A 2 35.81 36.57 29.35
CA LEU A 2 35.32 36.01 28.09
C LEU A 2 34.97 37.21 27.20
N THR A 3 35.77 37.49 26.19
CA THR A 3 35.46 38.48 25.17
C THR A 3 34.36 37.94 24.26
N THR A 4 33.15 38.41 24.47
CA THR A 4 32.04 38.19 23.55
C THR A 4 32.31 38.92 22.24
N LEU A 5 32.52 38.13 21.17
CA LEU A 5 32.62 38.68 19.82
C LEU A 5 31.32 39.46 19.48
N PRO A 6 31.44 40.66 18.87
CA PRO A 6 30.27 41.44 18.49
C PRO A 6 29.44 40.64 17.42
N PRO A 7 28.12 40.78 17.47
CA PRO A 7 27.26 40.12 16.51
C PRO A 7 27.60 40.55 15.08
N LEU A 8 27.73 39.62 14.17
CA LEU A 8 27.99 39.87 12.74
C LEU A 8 26.93 40.85 12.17
N PRO A 9 27.35 41.87 11.42
CA PRO A 9 26.42 42.84 10.83
C PRO A 9 25.45 42.16 9.87
N ILE A 10 24.20 42.65 9.82
CA ILE A 10 23.06 42.05 9.10
C ILE A 10 23.36 41.74 7.64
N TRP A 11 24.15 42.57 6.95
CA TRP A 11 24.51 42.37 5.55
C TRP A 11 25.42 41.14 5.30
N ARG A 12 26.16 40.67 6.30
CA ARG A 12 26.92 39.41 6.24
C ARG A 12 26.06 38.16 6.44
N LYS A 13 24.85 38.28 6.95
CA LYS A 13 23.88 37.19 7.14
C LYS A 13 22.99 36.96 5.92
N LEU A 14 22.85 37.96 5.05
CA LEU A 14 22.02 37.91 3.85
C LEU A 14 22.41 36.78 2.86
N PRO A 15 23.71 36.56 2.52
CA PRO A 15 24.09 35.48 1.62
C PRO A 15 23.78 34.09 2.21
N LEU A 16 23.91 33.94 3.54
CA LEU A 16 23.61 32.66 4.22
C LEU A 16 22.10 32.37 4.22
N ALA A 17 21.28 33.38 4.46
CA ALA A 17 19.83 33.27 4.39
C ALA A 17 19.34 32.95 2.96
N ALA A 18 19.92 33.61 1.96
CA ALA A 18 19.61 33.34 0.55
C ALA A 18 20.01 31.91 0.13
N ALA A 19 21.16 31.41 0.61
CA ALA A 19 21.60 30.04 0.35
C ALA A 19 20.68 29.01 1.02
N LEU A 20 20.23 29.24 2.25
CA LEU A 20 19.28 28.37 2.96
C LEU A 20 17.90 28.35 2.27
N VAL A 21 17.42 29.50 1.80
CA VAL A 21 16.15 29.58 1.04
C VAL A 21 16.30 28.84 -0.28
N GLY A 22 17.42 29.02 -1.00
CA GLY A 22 17.69 28.28 -2.23
C GLY A 22 17.75 26.76 -2.03
N GLN A 23 18.36 26.29 -0.95
CA GLN A 23 18.38 24.86 -0.61
C GLN A 23 16.98 24.32 -0.28
N ASN A 24 16.14 25.06 0.44
CA ASN A 24 14.77 24.66 0.75
C ASN A 24 13.91 24.58 -0.52
N VAL A 25 14.02 25.55 -1.42
CA VAL A 25 13.30 25.57 -2.70
C VAL A 25 13.73 24.37 -3.57
N GLN A 26 15.03 24.06 -3.61
CA GLN A 26 15.55 22.90 -4.35
C GLN A 26 15.03 21.59 -3.75
N GLN A 27 15.01 21.46 -2.43
CA GLN A 27 14.47 20.28 -1.76
C GLN A 27 12.96 20.10 -2.01
N GLU A 28 12.20 21.19 -2.04
CA GLU A 28 10.77 21.13 -2.38
C GLU A 28 10.54 20.72 -3.84
N GLN A 29 11.34 21.22 -4.78
CA GLN A 29 11.28 20.83 -6.17
C GLN A 29 11.65 19.36 -6.37
N ASP A 30 12.69 18.87 -5.68
CA ASP A 30 13.09 17.46 -5.74
C ASP A 30 12.01 16.54 -5.13
N ARG A 31 11.35 16.98 -4.05
CA ARG A 31 10.19 16.26 -3.47
C ARG A 31 8.99 16.23 -4.43
N ALA A 32 8.69 17.34 -5.09
CA ALA A 32 7.62 17.40 -6.08
C ALA A 32 7.88 16.44 -7.24
N ARG A 33 9.08 16.45 -7.81
CA ARG A 33 9.50 15.51 -8.87
C ARG A 33 9.43 14.04 -8.42
N LEU A 34 9.86 13.75 -7.19
CA LEU A 34 9.75 12.40 -6.63
C LEU A 34 8.29 11.96 -6.49
N ASN A 35 7.39 12.86 -6.09
CA ASN A 35 5.97 12.54 -5.98
C ASN A 35 5.32 12.35 -7.35
N GLU A 36 5.65 13.17 -8.34
CA GLU A 36 5.20 13.00 -9.73
C GLU A 36 5.67 11.66 -10.32
N ASN A 37 6.94 11.30 -10.11
CA ASN A 37 7.47 10.02 -10.55
C ASN A 37 6.79 8.84 -9.85
N ARG A 38 6.48 8.97 -8.55
CA ARG A 38 5.73 7.95 -7.80
C ARG A 38 4.31 7.79 -8.33
N ALA A 39 3.62 8.89 -8.63
CA ALA A 39 2.28 8.87 -9.19
C ALA A 39 2.28 8.19 -10.58
N TRP A 40 3.23 8.55 -11.44
CA TRP A 40 3.39 7.92 -12.75
C TRP A 40 3.69 6.41 -12.65
N ILE A 41 4.61 6.00 -11.76
CA ILE A 41 4.91 4.58 -11.52
C ILE A 41 3.67 3.84 -11.01
N ALA A 42 2.91 4.44 -10.09
CA ALA A 42 1.68 3.85 -9.59
C ALA A 42 0.65 3.63 -10.71
N GLU A 43 0.48 4.60 -11.59
CA GLU A 43 -0.40 4.50 -12.76
C GLU A 43 0.04 3.40 -13.73
N GLN A 44 1.35 3.27 -13.99
CA GLN A 44 1.90 2.18 -14.81
C GLN A 44 1.69 0.80 -14.17
N LEU A 45 1.87 0.69 -12.85
CA LEU A 45 1.62 -0.55 -12.12
C LEU A 45 0.13 -0.93 -12.14
N ASP A 46 -0.76 0.03 -12.01
CA ASP A 46 -2.21 -0.19 -12.14
C ASP A 46 -2.59 -0.65 -13.55
N ALA A 47 -1.97 -0.07 -14.59
CA ALA A 47 -2.16 -0.50 -15.97
C ALA A 47 -1.67 -1.93 -16.22
N GLN A 48 -0.50 -2.28 -15.67
CA GLN A 48 0.04 -3.63 -15.74
C GLN A 48 -0.82 -4.64 -14.95
N ALA A 49 -1.31 -4.27 -13.77
CA ALA A 49 -2.22 -5.09 -12.98
C ALA A 49 -3.50 -5.40 -13.76
N ARG A 50 -4.08 -4.41 -14.45
CA ARG A 50 -5.24 -4.63 -15.34
C ARG A 50 -4.96 -5.63 -16.45
N THR A 51 -3.80 -5.54 -17.09
CA THR A 51 -3.38 -6.46 -18.15
C THR A 51 -3.21 -7.87 -17.60
N LEU A 52 -2.54 -8.03 -16.45
CA LEU A 52 -2.38 -9.32 -15.79
C LEU A 52 -3.72 -9.91 -15.35
N PHE A 53 -4.65 -9.07 -14.86
CA PHE A 53 -5.99 -9.52 -14.49
C PHE A 53 -6.75 -10.07 -15.70
N SER A 54 -6.65 -9.40 -16.86
CA SER A 54 -7.23 -9.86 -18.12
C SER A 54 -6.58 -11.18 -18.62
N VAL A 55 -5.27 -11.34 -18.42
CA VAL A 55 -4.57 -12.59 -18.76
C VAL A 55 -4.99 -13.73 -17.82
N CYS A 56 -5.12 -13.48 -16.52
CA CYS A 56 -5.65 -14.47 -15.57
C CYS A 56 -7.06 -14.93 -15.95
N GLU A 57 -7.93 -13.98 -16.35
CA GLU A 57 -9.28 -14.31 -16.84
C GLU A 57 -9.25 -15.27 -18.05
N GLN A 58 -8.26 -15.12 -18.93
CA GLN A 58 -8.10 -16.00 -20.10
C GLN A 58 -7.53 -17.39 -19.74
N ILE A 59 -6.67 -17.46 -18.72
CA ILE A 59 -6.00 -18.72 -18.30
C ILE A 59 -6.93 -19.56 -17.40
N GLU A 60 -7.69 -18.93 -16.50
CA GLU A 60 -8.59 -19.61 -15.55
C GLU A 60 -9.90 -20.10 -16.18
N GLY A 61 -10.08 -19.97 -17.49
CA GLY A 61 -11.30 -20.37 -18.21
C GLY A 61 -11.67 -21.85 -18.11
N GLU A 62 -10.85 -22.70 -17.52
CA GLU A 62 -11.13 -24.13 -17.38
C GLU A 62 -12.19 -24.43 -16.30
N ASP A 63 -12.30 -23.67 -15.22
CA ASP A 63 -13.25 -23.94 -14.14
C ASP A 63 -14.68 -23.41 -14.40
N GLY A 64 -14.86 -22.55 -15.39
CA GLY A 64 -16.16 -21.98 -15.75
C GLY A 64 -16.79 -21.06 -14.66
N THR A 65 -16.16 -20.93 -13.50
CA THR A 65 -16.70 -20.10 -12.38
C THR A 65 -16.60 -18.62 -12.69
N ALA A 66 -15.46 -18.15 -13.17
CA ALA A 66 -15.27 -16.77 -13.59
C ALA A 66 -16.22 -16.41 -14.75
N LEU A 67 -16.37 -17.33 -15.74
CA LEU A 67 -17.27 -17.13 -16.87
C LEU A 67 -18.74 -17.03 -16.42
N ARG A 68 -19.21 -17.94 -15.57
CA ARG A 68 -20.57 -17.90 -15.01
C ARG A 68 -20.82 -16.62 -14.21
N ALA A 69 -19.86 -16.20 -13.40
CA ALA A 69 -19.95 -14.97 -12.63
C ALA A 69 -19.99 -13.75 -13.55
N ARG A 70 -19.19 -13.70 -14.60
CA ARG A 70 -19.20 -12.66 -15.62
C ARG A 70 -20.56 -12.56 -16.31
N GLU A 71 -21.12 -13.67 -16.74
CA GLU A 71 -22.45 -13.71 -17.36
C GLU A 71 -23.56 -13.24 -16.40
N ALA A 72 -23.47 -13.65 -15.13
CA ALA A 72 -24.40 -13.20 -14.08
C ALA A 72 -24.32 -11.69 -13.85
N VAL A 73 -23.11 -11.12 -13.77
CA VAL A 73 -22.88 -9.68 -13.65
C VAL A 73 -23.41 -8.94 -14.88
N CYS A 74 -23.10 -9.40 -16.10
CA CYS A 74 -23.61 -8.81 -17.34
C CYS A 74 -25.14 -8.90 -17.44
N THR A 75 -25.75 -9.90 -16.82
CA THR A 75 -27.21 -10.03 -16.76
C THR A 75 -27.82 -9.05 -15.79
N ALA A 76 -27.21 -8.88 -14.61
CA ALA A 76 -27.62 -7.92 -13.59
C ALA A 76 -27.33 -6.46 -13.98
N MET A 77 -26.29 -6.24 -14.78
CA MET A 77 -25.82 -4.93 -15.23
C MET A 77 -25.72 -4.88 -16.77
N PRO A 78 -26.84 -4.72 -17.50
CA PRO A 78 -26.84 -4.80 -18.97
C PRO A 78 -25.93 -3.74 -19.65
N ALA A 79 -25.64 -2.62 -18.99
CA ALA A 79 -24.74 -1.58 -19.49
C ALA A 79 -23.27 -2.06 -19.67
N LEU A 80 -22.88 -3.19 -19.05
CA LEU A 80 -21.56 -3.80 -19.20
C LEU A 80 -21.48 -4.77 -20.39
N ARG A 81 -22.62 -5.18 -20.95
CA ARG A 81 -22.66 -6.06 -22.13
C ARG A 81 -22.02 -5.39 -23.33
N GLY A 82 -21.15 -6.12 -24.03
CA GLY A 82 -20.49 -5.61 -25.24
C GLY A 82 -19.37 -4.59 -24.98
N ARG A 83 -18.98 -4.39 -23.72
CA ARG A 83 -17.84 -3.57 -23.32
C ARG A 83 -16.80 -4.46 -22.62
N PRO A 84 -15.94 -5.15 -23.39
CA PRO A 84 -14.97 -6.11 -22.82
C PRO A 84 -14.04 -5.44 -21.80
N ASP A 85 -13.72 -4.16 -22.00
CA ASP A 85 -12.82 -3.40 -21.14
C ASP A 85 -13.49 -2.94 -19.83
N ALA A 86 -14.82 -3.00 -19.74
CA ALA A 86 -15.56 -2.47 -18.59
C ALA A 86 -15.66 -3.47 -17.42
N LEU A 87 -15.47 -4.76 -17.69
CA LEU A 87 -15.64 -5.84 -16.72
C LEU A 87 -14.62 -6.93 -16.98
N SER A 88 -13.82 -7.24 -15.95
CA SER A 88 -13.00 -8.46 -15.88
C SER A 88 -13.34 -9.23 -14.62
N VAL A 89 -13.41 -10.55 -14.72
CA VAL A 89 -13.73 -11.45 -13.61
C VAL A 89 -12.73 -12.60 -13.60
N CYS A 90 -12.12 -12.85 -12.45
CA CYS A 90 -11.21 -13.98 -12.26
C CYS A 90 -11.35 -14.57 -10.86
N VAL A 91 -10.81 -15.78 -10.68
CA VAL A 91 -10.68 -16.44 -9.39
C VAL A 91 -9.20 -16.41 -8.98
N LEU A 92 -8.89 -15.78 -7.86
CA LEU A 92 -7.54 -15.73 -7.30
C LEU A 92 -7.58 -16.24 -5.85
N ASP A 93 -6.69 -17.13 -5.50
CA ASP A 93 -6.64 -17.77 -4.18
C ASP A 93 -8.02 -18.40 -3.77
N GLY A 94 -8.75 -18.98 -4.74
CA GLY A 94 -10.06 -19.59 -4.52
C GLY A 94 -11.22 -18.60 -4.32
N ARG A 95 -11.01 -17.30 -4.58
CA ARG A 95 -12.00 -16.22 -4.41
C ARG A 95 -12.28 -15.50 -5.70
N LEU A 96 -13.54 -15.13 -5.88
CA LEU A 96 -13.96 -14.35 -7.01
C LEU A 96 -13.51 -12.89 -6.86
N HIS A 97 -12.87 -12.40 -7.92
CA HIS A 97 -12.48 -11.01 -8.08
C HIS A 97 -13.18 -10.41 -9.28
N ILE A 98 -13.72 -9.19 -9.13
CA ILE A 98 -14.44 -8.48 -10.18
C ILE A 98 -13.83 -7.09 -10.31
N TRP A 99 -13.27 -6.83 -11.47
CA TRP A 99 -12.76 -5.52 -11.85
C TRP A 99 -13.80 -4.80 -12.71
N LEU A 100 -14.16 -3.58 -12.31
CA LEU A 100 -15.05 -2.71 -13.05
C LEU A 100 -14.34 -1.42 -13.44
N ASN A 101 -14.37 -1.06 -14.72
CA ASN A 101 -13.97 0.27 -15.19
C ASN A 101 -15.19 1.19 -15.12
N VAL A 102 -15.41 1.77 -13.95
CA VAL A 102 -16.49 2.72 -13.64
C VAL A 102 -15.95 3.82 -12.74
N ALA A 103 -16.34 5.07 -13.02
CA ALA A 103 -15.97 6.18 -12.17
C ALA A 103 -16.55 6.04 -10.76
N CYS A 104 -15.69 6.23 -9.76
CA CYS A 104 -16.05 6.14 -8.35
C CYS A 104 -16.38 7.54 -7.80
N GLU A 105 -17.67 7.90 -7.81
CA GLU A 105 -18.12 9.24 -7.41
C GLU A 105 -18.49 9.36 -5.93
N SER A 106 -18.84 8.25 -5.26
CA SER A 106 -19.26 8.27 -3.86
C SER A 106 -19.22 6.89 -3.17
N GLU A 107 -19.14 6.88 -1.84
CA GLU A 107 -19.25 5.67 -1.03
C GLU A 107 -20.63 4.98 -1.18
N THR A 108 -21.68 5.77 -1.37
CA THR A 108 -23.03 5.24 -1.61
C THR A 108 -23.08 4.43 -2.91
N LYS A 109 -22.37 4.85 -3.95
CA LYS A 109 -22.27 4.11 -5.22
C LYS A 109 -21.51 2.79 -5.01
N THR A 110 -20.43 2.81 -4.26
CA THR A 110 -19.65 1.62 -3.91
C THR A 110 -20.53 0.58 -3.20
N ALA A 111 -21.25 0.97 -2.16
CA ALA A 111 -22.13 0.07 -1.41
C ALA A 111 -23.27 -0.54 -2.26
N ARG A 112 -23.81 0.25 -3.21
CA ARG A 112 -24.80 -0.25 -4.17
C ARG A 112 -24.19 -1.28 -5.13
N LEU A 113 -22.97 -1.05 -5.61
CA LEU A 113 -22.25 -2.00 -6.45
C LEU A 113 -21.91 -3.28 -5.70
N GLU A 114 -21.45 -3.20 -4.46
CA GLU A 114 -21.22 -4.39 -3.61
C GLU A 114 -22.47 -5.24 -3.48
N THR A 115 -23.62 -4.61 -3.22
CA THR A 115 -24.91 -5.29 -3.10
C THR A 115 -25.36 -5.92 -4.43
N ALA A 116 -25.25 -5.17 -5.53
CA ALA A 116 -25.66 -5.63 -6.84
C ALA A 116 -24.77 -6.78 -7.37
N LEU A 117 -23.46 -6.65 -7.21
CA LEU A 117 -22.51 -7.71 -7.56
C LEU A 117 -22.74 -8.95 -6.69
N GLY A 118 -22.92 -8.76 -5.38
CA GLY A 118 -23.18 -9.86 -4.46
C GLY A 118 -24.46 -10.63 -4.81
N ALA A 119 -25.53 -9.92 -5.16
CA ALA A 119 -26.76 -10.53 -5.62
C ALA A 119 -26.58 -11.29 -6.96
N ALA A 120 -25.76 -10.75 -7.88
CA ALA A 120 -25.51 -11.37 -9.17
C ALA A 120 -24.72 -12.68 -9.03
N VAL A 121 -23.65 -12.69 -8.22
CA VAL A 121 -22.75 -13.85 -8.10
C VAL A 121 -23.10 -14.81 -6.96
N GLY A 122 -24.10 -14.46 -6.13
CA GLY A 122 -24.53 -15.30 -4.99
C GLY A 122 -23.55 -15.29 -3.80
N ALA A 123 -22.64 -14.32 -3.71
CA ALA A 123 -21.66 -14.20 -2.66
C ALA A 123 -21.62 -12.78 -2.09
N LYS A 124 -21.16 -12.61 -0.84
CA LYS A 124 -20.97 -11.26 -0.30
C LYS A 124 -19.74 -10.62 -0.91
N MET A 125 -19.92 -9.52 -1.61
CA MET A 125 -18.82 -8.78 -2.23
C MET A 125 -18.44 -7.55 -1.39
N GLU A 126 -17.19 -7.13 -1.49
CA GLU A 126 -16.68 -5.88 -0.93
C GLU A 126 -15.69 -5.22 -1.89
N CYS A 127 -15.64 -3.90 -1.88
CA CYS A 127 -14.66 -3.14 -2.64
C CYS A 127 -13.30 -3.24 -1.95
N LEU A 128 -12.36 -3.88 -2.62
CA LEU A 128 -11.01 -4.10 -2.13
C LEU A 128 -10.12 -2.88 -2.40
N ARG A 129 -10.24 -2.31 -3.60
CA ARG A 129 -9.51 -1.12 -4.03
C ARG A 129 -10.35 -0.29 -4.98
N ARG A 130 -10.07 1.00 -5.03
CA ARG A 130 -10.69 1.94 -5.99
C ARG A 130 -9.66 2.95 -6.50
N GLY A 131 -9.74 3.27 -7.79
CA GLY A 131 -9.10 4.40 -8.44
C GLY A 131 -10.14 5.42 -8.89
N GLU A 132 -9.76 6.39 -9.71
CA GLU A 132 -10.69 7.40 -10.24
C GLU A 132 -11.72 6.79 -11.19
N GLU A 133 -11.30 5.90 -12.07
CA GLU A 133 -12.13 5.30 -13.12
C GLU A 133 -12.29 3.78 -13.02
N TRP A 134 -11.84 3.18 -11.91
CA TRP A 134 -11.92 1.74 -11.74
C TRP A 134 -12.17 1.33 -10.29
N MET A 135 -12.74 0.15 -10.12
CA MET A 135 -12.98 -0.49 -8.82
C MET A 135 -12.69 -1.98 -8.90
N LEU A 136 -12.02 -2.50 -7.88
CA LEU A 136 -11.78 -3.93 -7.70
C LEU A 136 -12.63 -4.43 -6.53
N PHE A 137 -13.49 -5.38 -6.80
CA PHE A 137 -14.30 -6.08 -5.80
C PHE A 137 -13.77 -7.49 -5.59
N SER A 138 -13.96 -8.02 -4.40
CA SER A 138 -13.64 -9.40 -4.07
C SER A 138 -14.70 -9.97 -3.15
N GLU A 139 -14.82 -11.29 -3.11
CA GLU A 139 -15.61 -11.97 -2.10
C GLU A 139 -15.12 -11.56 -0.71
N LYS A 140 -16.10 -11.24 0.15
CA LYS A 140 -15.82 -10.80 1.50
C LYS A 140 -15.42 -11.99 2.37
N PRO A 141 -14.28 -11.91 3.09
CA PRO A 141 -13.87 -13.00 3.97
C PRO A 141 -14.85 -13.23 5.09
N ALA A 142 -14.90 -14.48 5.59
CA ALA A 142 -15.77 -14.88 6.69
C ALA A 142 -15.39 -14.18 8.00
N LEU A 143 -14.10 -14.00 8.22
CA LEU A 143 -13.54 -13.40 9.43
C LEU A 143 -13.15 -11.94 9.22
N ARG A 144 -13.13 -11.17 10.32
CA ARG A 144 -12.64 -9.79 10.36
C ARG A 144 -11.53 -9.67 11.38
N VAL A 145 -10.53 -8.86 11.07
CA VAL A 145 -9.45 -8.51 12.00
C VAL A 145 -9.76 -7.16 12.63
N ALA A 146 -9.70 -7.10 13.96
CA ALA A 146 -9.64 -5.87 14.72
C ALA A 146 -8.24 -5.76 15.32
N VAL A 147 -7.56 -4.65 15.09
CA VAL A 147 -6.19 -4.42 15.56
C VAL A 147 -6.19 -3.37 16.65
N GLY A 148 -5.63 -3.72 17.81
CA GLY A 148 -5.31 -2.77 18.87
C GLY A 148 -3.80 -2.53 18.90
N ARG A 149 -3.38 -1.28 19.09
CA ARG A 149 -1.98 -0.90 19.26
C ARG A 149 -1.78 -0.20 20.59
N ALA A 150 -0.76 -0.64 21.34
CA ALA A 150 -0.20 0.08 22.46
C ALA A 150 1.30 0.28 22.22
N CYS A 151 1.85 1.41 22.64
CA CYS A 151 3.26 1.72 22.50
C CYS A 151 3.72 2.49 23.73
N ALA A 152 4.87 2.16 24.26
CA ALA A 152 5.52 2.88 25.34
C ALA A 152 6.90 3.36 24.89
N THR A 153 7.32 4.51 25.38
CA THR A 153 8.65 5.07 25.13
C THR A 153 9.59 4.68 26.27
N ALA A 154 10.88 4.50 25.96
CA ALA A 154 11.91 4.34 26.97
C ALA A 154 12.04 5.62 27.82
N ALA A 155 12.53 5.47 29.04
CA ALA A 155 12.72 6.61 29.95
C ALA A 155 13.68 7.63 29.33
N GLY A 156 13.24 8.87 29.27
CA GLY A 156 13.99 9.98 28.64
C GLY A 156 13.79 10.17 27.13
N GLU A 157 13.09 9.27 26.46
CA GLU A 157 12.79 9.37 25.03
C GLU A 157 11.40 9.92 24.78
N GLN A 158 11.23 10.65 23.66
CA GLN A 158 9.94 11.17 23.21
C GLN A 158 9.19 10.23 22.28
N VAL A 159 9.91 9.31 21.65
CA VAL A 159 9.40 8.40 20.61
C VAL A 159 9.99 7.01 20.86
N SER A 160 9.16 5.96 20.75
CA SER A 160 9.64 4.58 20.77
C SER A 160 10.44 4.25 19.51
N GLY A 161 11.50 3.49 19.64
CA GLY A 161 12.24 2.89 18.52
C GLY A 161 11.40 1.89 17.72
N ASP A 162 10.38 1.29 18.35
CA ASP A 162 9.55 0.28 17.75
C ASP A 162 8.58 0.86 16.73
N GLY A 163 8.41 0.13 15.65
CA GLY A 163 7.38 0.36 14.65
C GLY A 163 6.37 -0.78 14.63
N SER A 164 5.15 -0.50 14.19
CA SER A 164 4.16 -1.52 13.89
C SER A 164 3.39 -1.15 12.63
N ALA A 165 3.01 -2.16 11.87
CA ALA A 165 2.21 -2.00 10.68
C ALA A 165 1.19 -3.13 10.58
N TRP A 166 0.03 -2.83 10.03
CA TRP A 166 -1.00 -3.81 9.74
C TRP A 166 -1.74 -3.41 8.49
N GLU A 167 -2.03 -4.38 7.67
CA GLU A 167 -2.72 -4.13 6.41
C GLU A 167 -3.39 -5.39 5.88
N ARG A 168 -4.46 -5.19 5.13
CA ARG A 168 -5.04 -6.21 4.30
C ARG A 168 -4.23 -6.33 3.00
N LEU A 169 -3.55 -7.46 2.79
CA LEU A 169 -2.67 -7.69 1.63
C LEU A 169 -3.46 -8.05 0.37
N SER A 170 -4.40 -8.97 0.50
CA SER A 170 -5.26 -9.45 -0.58
C SER A 170 -6.57 -9.96 0.00
N ALA A 171 -7.44 -10.47 -0.86
CA ALA A 171 -8.65 -11.13 -0.41
C ALA A 171 -8.33 -12.24 0.60
N GLY A 172 -8.79 -12.04 1.82
CA GLY A 172 -8.65 -13.03 2.87
C GLY A 172 -7.31 -13.09 3.59
N LYS A 173 -6.32 -12.24 3.29
CA LYS A 173 -5.03 -12.22 3.99
C LYS A 173 -4.80 -10.88 4.68
N TYR A 174 -4.47 -10.93 5.96
CA TYR A 174 -4.21 -9.75 6.80
C TYR A 174 -2.82 -9.83 7.43
N LEU A 175 -2.03 -8.80 7.20
CA LEU A 175 -0.68 -8.67 7.73
C LEU A 175 -0.70 -7.91 9.05
N LEU A 176 0.06 -8.43 10.00
CA LEU A 176 0.50 -7.72 11.21
C LEU A 176 2.02 -7.83 11.26
N ALA A 177 2.69 -6.72 11.46
CA ALA A 177 4.15 -6.68 11.56
C ALA A 177 4.57 -5.72 12.68
N VAL A 178 5.60 -6.11 13.41
CA VAL A 178 6.28 -5.28 14.40
C VAL A 178 7.75 -5.27 14.06
N SER A 179 8.40 -4.14 14.21
CA SER A 179 9.83 -3.97 13.99
C SER A 179 10.42 -3.17 15.13
N ASP A 180 11.50 -3.67 15.71
CA ASP A 180 12.31 -2.98 16.70
C ASP A 180 13.58 -2.46 16.01
N GLY A 181 13.76 -1.13 16.00
CA GLY A 181 14.96 -0.48 15.45
C GLY A 181 16.11 -0.52 16.45
N MET A 182 17.33 -0.55 15.93
CA MET A 182 18.52 -0.60 16.79
C MET A 182 18.66 0.69 17.60
N GLY A 183 18.73 0.57 18.93
CA GLY A 183 18.86 1.67 19.87
C GLY A 183 17.53 2.22 20.35
N SER A 184 17.44 3.53 20.57
CA SER A 184 16.23 4.18 21.08
C SER A 184 15.95 5.52 20.39
N GLY A 185 14.74 6.04 20.59
CA GLY A 185 14.35 7.36 20.15
C GLY A 185 14.07 7.48 18.65
N ARG A 186 14.28 8.69 18.13
CA ARG A 186 13.84 9.05 16.77
C ARG A 186 14.56 8.30 15.65
N GLU A 187 15.82 7.96 15.84
CA GLU A 187 16.61 7.31 14.79
C GLU A 187 16.17 5.86 14.63
N ALA A 188 16.09 5.09 15.72
CA ALA A 188 15.55 3.74 15.74
C ALA A 188 14.12 3.70 15.17
N ASN A 189 13.27 4.68 15.54
CA ASN A 189 11.93 4.80 14.98
C ASN A 189 11.91 4.99 13.46
N ARG A 190 12.82 5.79 12.91
CA ARG A 190 12.92 5.98 11.45
C ARG A 190 13.29 4.70 10.74
N GLU A 191 14.19 3.92 11.31
CA GLU A 191 14.65 2.64 10.74
C GLU A 191 13.54 1.59 10.76
N SER A 192 12.92 1.38 11.91
CA SER A 192 11.80 0.42 12.05
C SER A 192 10.63 0.77 11.12
N ARG A 193 10.28 2.06 10.99
CA ARG A 193 9.23 2.50 10.08
C ARG A 193 9.62 2.34 8.61
N ALA A 194 10.86 2.64 8.24
CA ALA A 194 11.33 2.46 6.87
C ALA A 194 11.33 0.98 6.47
N ALA A 195 11.78 0.10 7.38
CA ALA A 195 11.74 -1.35 7.17
C ALA A 195 10.30 -1.86 6.96
N LEU A 196 9.36 -1.44 7.82
CA LEU A 196 7.95 -1.80 7.70
C LEU A 196 7.31 -1.27 6.41
N GLU A 197 7.60 -0.03 6.04
CA GLU A 197 7.07 0.55 4.80
C GLU A 197 7.57 -0.20 3.56
N LEU A 198 8.85 -0.56 3.53
CA LEU A 198 9.42 -1.34 2.44
C LEU A 198 8.82 -2.74 2.38
N LEU A 199 8.65 -3.40 3.54
CA LEU A 199 7.98 -4.70 3.64
C LEU A 199 6.58 -4.64 3.05
N LEU A 200 5.76 -3.66 3.46
CA LEU A 200 4.40 -3.50 2.95
C LEU A 200 4.38 -3.30 1.44
N ARG A 201 5.27 -2.46 0.91
CA ARG A 201 5.39 -2.22 -0.53
C ARG A 201 5.75 -3.48 -1.30
N ALA A 202 6.71 -4.26 -0.81
CA ALA A 202 7.11 -5.51 -1.44
C ALA A 202 5.96 -6.52 -1.46
N LEU A 203 5.26 -6.69 -0.32
CA LEU A 203 4.12 -7.60 -0.23
C LEU A 203 2.94 -7.17 -1.11
N ARG A 204 2.67 -5.87 -1.21
CA ARG A 204 1.66 -5.31 -2.14
C ARG A 204 2.03 -5.56 -3.60
N ALA A 205 3.32 -5.54 -3.92
CA ALA A 205 3.84 -5.84 -5.25
C ALA A 205 3.84 -7.35 -5.59
N GLY A 206 3.33 -8.20 -4.68
CA GLY A 206 3.22 -9.64 -4.90
C GLY A 206 4.46 -10.45 -4.56
N TYR A 207 5.48 -9.85 -3.92
CA TYR A 207 6.62 -10.62 -3.43
C TYR A 207 6.19 -11.62 -2.37
N SER A 208 6.80 -12.81 -2.38
CA SER A 208 6.62 -13.76 -1.28
C SER A 208 7.10 -13.16 0.03
N ARG A 209 6.58 -13.62 1.16
CA ARG A 209 7.03 -13.16 2.50
C ARG A 209 8.56 -13.25 2.65
N ARG A 210 9.13 -14.36 2.17
CA ARG A 210 10.57 -14.62 2.23
C ARG A 210 11.37 -13.61 1.40
N ASP A 211 10.91 -13.31 0.19
CA ASP A 211 11.62 -12.41 -0.72
C ASP A 211 11.44 -10.94 -0.28
N ALA A 212 10.27 -10.58 0.26
CA ALA A 212 10.04 -9.27 0.85
C ALA A 212 10.98 -9.02 2.04
N LEU A 213 11.14 -9.99 2.94
CA LEU A 213 12.08 -9.88 4.06
C LEU A 213 13.55 -9.81 3.59
N ARG A 214 13.93 -10.58 2.57
CA ARG A 214 15.27 -10.48 1.97
C ARG A 214 15.54 -9.10 1.36
N LEU A 215 14.54 -8.55 0.68
CA LEU A 215 14.64 -7.20 0.10
C LEU A 215 14.81 -6.16 1.20
N VAL A 216 14.04 -6.23 2.28
CA VAL A 216 14.17 -5.31 3.44
C VAL A 216 15.56 -5.41 4.05
N ASN A 217 16.05 -6.63 4.29
CA ASN A 217 17.37 -6.86 4.86
C ASN A 217 18.49 -6.27 3.98
N GLY A 218 18.47 -6.57 2.68
CA GLY A 218 19.46 -6.04 1.74
C GLY A 218 19.44 -4.50 1.63
N MET A 219 18.27 -3.89 1.75
CA MET A 219 18.15 -2.42 1.76
C MET A 219 18.69 -1.79 3.06
N LEU A 220 18.42 -2.40 4.22
CA LEU A 220 18.96 -1.93 5.50
C LEU A 220 20.48 -2.03 5.52
N GLU A 221 21.05 -3.13 5.03
CA GLU A 221 22.51 -3.31 4.90
C GLU A 221 23.14 -2.26 3.96
N ALA A 222 22.50 -1.97 2.82
CA ALA A 222 23.02 -1.01 1.84
C ALA A 222 22.99 0.44 2.33
N CYS A 223 22.03 0.81 3.19
CA CYS A 223 21.84 2.20 3.60
C CYS A 223 22.90 2.74 4.55
N ARG A 224 23.64 1.90 5.32
CA ARG A 224 24.57 2.36 6.37
C ARG A 224 25.86 1.52 6.56
N GLY A 225 26.30 0.80 5.55
CA GLY A 225 27.61 0.12 5.63
C GLY A 225 27.69 -1.04 6.64
N GLY A 226 26.57 -1.65 6.99
CA GLY A 226 26.53 -2.92 7.74
C GLY A 226 26.40 -2.82 9.26
N GLU A 227 26.20 -1.63 9.83
CA GLU A 227 26.10 -1.45 11.29
C GLU A 227 24.65 -1.30 11.82
N THR A 228 23.64 -1.28 10.94
CA THR A 228 22.25 -1.12 11.36
C THR A 228 21.44 -2.36 11.08
N PHE A 229 20.69 -2.81 12.05
CA PHE A 229 19.71 -3.89 11.89
C PHE A 229 18.44 -3.54 12.65
N ALA A 230 17.32 -4.04 12.15
CA ALA A 230 16.05 -4.01 12.83
C ALA A 230 15.53 -5.44 12.90
N THR A 231 15.02 -5.83 14.05
CA THR A 231 14.27 -7.09 14.15
C THR A 231 12.89 -6.89 13.56
N MET A 232 12.30 -7.95 13.02
CA MET A 232 10.98 -7.90 12.45
C MET A 232 10.20 -9.17 12.72
N ASP A 233 9.09 -9.04 13.41
CA ASP A 233 8.11 -10.09 13.62
C ASP A 233 6.94 -9.89 12.65
N LEU A 234 6.58 -10.97 11.94
CA LEU A 234 5.59 -10.96 10.87
C LEU A 234 4.56 -12.06 11.08
N CYS A 235 3.31 -11.67 11.14
CA CYS A 235 2.16 -12.58 11.14
C CYS A 235 1.26 -12.29 9.93
N VAL A 236 0.86 -13.34 9.20
CA VAL A 236 -0.18 -13.25 8.18
C VAL A 236 -1.34 -14.13 8.60
N ALA A 237 -2.47 -13.52 8.91
CA ALA A 237 -3.71 -14.20 9.23
C ALA A 237 -4.49 -14.48 7.94
N GLU A 238 -4.92 -15.73 7.76
CA GLU A 238 -5.86 -16.14 6.72
C GLU A 238 -7.28 -16.04 7.28
N LEU A 239 -8.17 -15.37 6.55
CA LEU A 239 -9.51 -14.98 7.05
C LEU A 239 -10.63 -15.91 6.58
N ASP A 240 -10.29 -17.07 6.03
CA ASP A 240 -11.23 -17.98 5.36
C ASP A 240 -11.49 -19.29 6.10
N SER A 241 -10.69 -19.58 7.10
CA SER A 241 -10.82 -20.83 7.89
C SER A 241 -11.58 -20.64 9.18
#